data_18a1836f4f0bfbc5043ad0a69bf2584c
#
_entry.id   18a1836f4f0bfbc5043ad0a69bf2584c
#
_cell.length_a   1.000
_cell.length_b   1.000
_cell.length_c   1.000
_cell.angle_alpha   90.00
_cell.angle_beta   90.00
_cell.angle_gamma   90.00
#
_symmetry.space_group_name_H-M   'P 1'
#
loop_
_entity.id
_entity.type
_entity.pdbx_description
1 polymer ?
#
loop_
_entity_poly.entity_id
_entity_poly.type
_entity_poly.pdbx_seq_one_letter_code
_entity_poly.pdbx_strand_id
1 'polypeptide(L)'
;MCINIIKYFFLTAILLVNQSKEKHSDSGATGNSTDSWPQFRGPDGQGNASNAKLALTWSEEEHMTWKFTDPGEGWSSPVVDDGRIWMTTACDSGRSLRALCLDLKSGKLMKDVEVFHVNTLNDKDAMNSYASPSPLIADGKLFVHFGTYGTACLASATGEILWKRNDLKLNHEVGPGSSPAIWHDKLIIPSDGKDVQYVIALSTSTGETAWKTERSFGGQSKPYPCWAFCTPLIVTIDGQEQAIIPGAACVCAYDPANGKELWSVKYNGWSNVPRPLYANGLVYVCTGFGKPSLLAIHPERHGDTWAAEVAWTIGENVPTMPSPVIMGNRIYMISDKGTGSCIDAITGRQVWVKRLGGTFAASLLNTGRYLYCFNQAGVTTVLDSGDEFKVLATNSLNSGCMASAAVVGNTLIIRTKKCIYRIEN
;
A
#
# COMPACT_ATOMS: atom_id res chain seq x y z
N MET A 1 -11.76 86.20 20.78
CA MET A 1 -12.13 84.97 21.45
C MET A 1 -13.11 84.28 20.49
N CYS A 2 -12.54 83.65 19.48
CA CYS A 2 -13.29 82.97 18.42
C CYS A 2 -12.79 81.55 18.32
N ILE A 3 -13.67 80.62 18.56
CA ILE A 3 -13.43 79.20 18.47
C ILE A 3 -13.78 78.74 17.04
N ASN A 4 -12.79 78.26 16.29
CA ASN A 4 -12.97 77.64 14.97
C ASN A 4 -13.28 76.17 15.11
N ILE A 5 -14.44 75.76 14.61
CA ILE A 5 -14.88 74.42 14.49
C ILE A 5 -14.53 73.96 13.06
N ILE A 6 -13.58 73.00 12.92
CA ILE A 6 -13.25 72.40 11.64
C ILE A 6 -14.13 71.12 11.52
N LYS A 7 -15.00 71.12 10.50
CA LYS A 7 -15.80 69.96 10.10
C LYS A 7 -14.92 69.01 9.21
N TYR A 8 -14.71 67.83 9.66
CA TYR A 8 -14.16 66.72 8.80
C TYR A 8 -15.30 66.10 8.00
N PHE A 9 -15.20 66.21 6.68
CA PHE A 9 -15.98 65.38 5.75
C PHE A 9 -15.29 64.02 5.60
N PHE A 10 -15.94 62.94 6.01
CA PHE A 10 -15.56 61.60 5.64
C PHE A 10 -16.16 61.25 4.27
N LEU A 11 -15.32 61.12 3.26
CA LEU A 11 -15.68 60.58 1.96
C LEU A 11 -15.58 59.06 2.06
N THR A 12 -16.74 58.37 2.09
CA THR A 12 -16.79 56.92 2.06
C THR A 12 -16.67 56.47 0.59
N ALA A 13 -15.50 56.04 0.19
CA ALA A 13 -15.30 55.36 -1.10
C ALA A 13 -15.80 53.93 -0.97
N ILE A 14 -16.91 53.62 -1.63
CA ILE A 14 -17.40 52.22 -1.79
C ILE A 14 -16.56 51.62 -2.88
N LEU A 15 -15.59 50.73 -2.50
CA LEU A 15 -14.94 49.82 -3.42
C LEU A 15 -15.91 48.66 -3.71
N LEU A 16 -16.48 48.67 -4.90
CA LEU A 16 -17.11 47.48 -5.50
C LEU A 16 -16.02 46.45 -5.82
N VAL A 17 -15.82 45.50 -4.92
CA VAL A 17 -15.02 44.31 -5.22
C VAL A 17 -15.88 43.42 -6.09
N ASN A 18 -15.57 43.40 -7.38
CA ASN A 18 -16.04 42.36 -8.31
C ASN A 18 -15.46 41.01 -7.85
N GLN A 19 -16.26 40.23 -7.15
CA GLN A 19 -15.97 38.82 -6.93
C GLN A 19 -16.18 38.10 -8.26
N SER A 20 -15.12 37.97 -9.04
CA SER A 20 -14.99 36.91 -10.03
C SER A 20 -15.03 35.60 -9.24
N LYS A 21 -16.15 34.86 -9.33
CA LYS A 21 -16.23 33.45 -8.93
C LYS A 21 -15.30 32.68 -9.84
N GLU A 22 -14.05 32.53 -9.43
CA GLU A 22 -13.26 31.42 -9.91
C GLU A 22 -14.00 30.14 -9.50
N LYS A 23 -14.58 29.48 -10.49
CA LYS A 23 -14.98 28.10 -10.36
C LYS A 23 -13.71 27.30 -10.10
N HIS A 24 -13.40 27.06 -8.84
CA HIS A 24 -12.64 25.86 -8.52
C HIS A 24 -13.41 24.70 -9.15
N SER A 25 -12.86 24.16 -10.22
CA SER A 25 -13.24 22.84 -10.69
C SER A 25 -12.80 21.89 -9.58
N ASP A 26 -13.72 21.66 -8.65
CA ASP A 26 -13.72 20.47 -7.84
C ASP A 26 -13.69 19.32 -8.85
N SER A 27 -12.54 18.73 -9.06
CA SER A 27 -12.44 17.44 -9.70
C SER A 27 -13.04 16.43 -8.72
N GLY A 28 -14.36 16.53 -8.62
CA GLY A 28 -15.17 15.56 -7.92
C GLY A 28 -14.79 14.20 -8.47
N ALA A 29 -14.13 13.39 -7.65
CA ALA A 29 -14.02 11.97 -7.86
C ALA A 29 -15.46 11.46 -8.02
N THR A 30 -15.89 11.38 -9.29
CA THR A 30 -17.09 10.64 -9.66
C THR A 30 -16.89 9.24 -9.11
N GLY A 31 -17.76 8.83 -8.17
CA GLY A 31 -17.70 7.54 -7.53
C GLY A 31 -17.78 6.42 -8.54
N ASN A 32 -16.65 6.02 -9.07
CA ASN A 32 -16.49 4.81 -9.83
C ASN A 32 -16.59 3.65 -8.84
N SER A 33 -17.58 2.78 -9.03
CA SER A 33 -17.44 1.39 -8.60
C SER A 33 -16.05 0.96 -9.05
N THR A 34 -15.25 0.40 -8.16
CA THR A 34 -13.88 -0.01 -8.48
C THR A 34 -13.96 -1.17 -9.46
N ASP A 35 -13.95 -0.89 -10.77
CA ASP A 35 -14.01 -1.92 -11.83
C ASP A 35 -12.65 -2.66 -11.95
N SER A 36 -11.62 -2.17 -11.25
CA SER A 36 -10.29 -2.77 -11.19
C SER A 36 -9.63 -2.60 -9.81
N TRP A 37 -8.71 -3.48 -9.49
CA TRP A 37 -7.83 -3.47 -8.31
C TRP A 37 -6.40 -3.72 -8.76
N PRO A 38 -5.74 -2.75 -9.42
CA PRO A 38 -4.58 -3.01 -10.27
C PRO A 38 -3.25 -3.18 -9.54
N GLN A 39 -3.18 -2.89 -8.24
CA GLN A 39 -1.96 -2.95 -7.43
C GLN A 39 -2.26 -3.35 -5.98
N PHE A 40 -1.19 -3.59 -5.22
CA PHE A 40 -1.28 -3.81 -3.78
C PHE A 40 -2.06 -2.68 -3.10
N ARG A 41 -3.15 -3.05 -2.40
CA ARG A 41 -4.08 -2.16 -1.70
C ARG A 41 -4.91 -1.24 -2.62
N GLY A 42 -5.15 -1.66 -3.87
CA GLY A 42 -6.11 -1.03 -4.76
C GLY A 42 -5.62 0.20 -5.52
N PRO A 43 -6.53 0.90 -6.19
CA PRO A 43 -6.18 1.97 -7.13
C PRO A 43 -5.34 3.09 -6.51
N ASP A 44 -5.65 3.51 -5.29
CA ASP A 44 -4.90 4.53 -4.54
C ASP A 44 -3.74 3.96 -3.71
N GLY A 45 -3.63 2.63 -3.63
CA GLY A 45 -2.64 1.94 -2.81
C GLY A 45 -2.85 2.07 -1.30
N GLN A 46 -3.99 2.58 -0.85
CA GLN A 46 -4.24 2.86 0.56
C GLN A 46 -5.30 1.95 1.19
N GLY A 47 -5.81 0.97 0.43
CA GLY A 47 -6.76 -0.03 0.93
C GLY A 47 -8.21 0.45 0.97
N ASN A 48 -8.54 1.42 0.12
CA ASN A 48 -9.87 2.00 0.04
C ASN A 48 -10.68 1.39 -1.11
N ALA A 49 -11.83 0.81 -0.76
CA ALA A 49 -12.88 0.36 -1.68
C ALA A 49 -14.16 1.16 -1.37
N SER A 50 -14.04 2.48 -1.32
CA SER A 50 -15.15 3.38 -0.99
C SER A 50 -16.34 3.10 -1.89
N ASN A 51 -17.55 3.00 -1.29
CA ASN A 51 -18.82 2.66 -1.95
C ASN A 51 -19.03 1.17 -2.33
N ALA A 52 -18.07 0.27 -2.13
CA ALA A 52 -18.29 -1.15 -2.32
C ALA A 52 -19.27 -1.70 -1.26
N LYS A 53 -20.30 -2.40 -1.73
CA LYS A 53 -21.31 -3.06 -0.87
C LYS A 53 -20.93 -4.54 -0.73
N LEU A 54 -19.87 -4.81 0.02
CA LEU A 54 -19.37 -6.16 0.24
C LEU A 54 -20.24 -6.93 1.23
N ALA A 55 -20.24 -8.25 1.10
CA ALA A 55 -20.88 -9.15 2.06
C ALA A 55 -20.31 -8.91 3.47
N LEU A 56 -21.20 -8.85 4.47
CA LEU A 56 -20.81 -8.77 5.88
C LEU A 56 -20.57 -10.16 6.47
N THR A 57 -21.31 -11.16 5.97
CA THR A 57 -21.22 -12.54 6.43
C THR A 57 -20.92 -13.47 5.26
N TRP A 58 -20.06 -14.47 5.50
CA TRP A 58 -19.79 -15.57 4.57
C TRP A 58 -19.18 -16.76 5.29
N SER A 59 -19.19 -17.90 4.61
CA SER A 59 -18.52 -19.12 5.04
C SER A 59 -17.95 -19.87 3.82
N GLU A 60 -17.52 -21.11 4.01
CA GLU A 60 -17.15 -22.00 2.89
C GLU A 60 -18.37 -22.42 2.03
N GLU A 61 -19.59 -22.15 2.49
CA GLU A 61 -20.85 -22.58 1.85
C GLU A 61 -21.75 -21.38 1.48
N GLU A 62 -21.68 -20.25 2.22
CA GLU A 62 -22.54 -19.08 2.03
C GLU A 62 -21.75 -17.92 1.44
N HIS A 63 -22.35 -17.20 0.49
CA HIS A 63 -21.78 -16.03 -0.19
C HIS A 63 -20.47 -16.30 -0.92
N MET A 64 -20.06 -17.56 -1.07
CA MET A 64 -18.89 -17.99 -1.83
C MET A 64 -19.31 -18.40 -3.25
N THR A 65 -18.98 -17.56 -4.23
CA THR A 65 -19.29 -17.82 -5.63
C THR A 65 -18.40 -18.92 -6.21
N TRP A 66 -17.12 -18.90 -5.93
CA TRP A 66 -16.16 -19.94 -6.31
C TRP A 66 -14.91 -19.92 -5.41
N LYS A 67 -14.20 -21.03 -5.45
CA LYS A 67 -12.94 -21.29 -4.77
C LYS A 67 -11.95 -21.93 -5.73
N PHE A 68 -10.72 -21.43 -5.75
CA PHE A 68 -9.61 -22.00 -6.52
C PHE A 68 -8.47 -22.40 -5.56
N THR A 69 -7.91 -23.59 -5.74
CA THR A 69 -6.75 -24.05 -4.95
C THR A 69 -5.47 -23.58 -5.61
N ASP A 70 -4.63 -22.81 -4.88
CA ASP A 70 -3.32 -22.36 -5.33
C ASP A 70 -2.39 -23.59 -5.46
N PRO A 71 -1.73 -23.81 -6.62
CA PRO A 71 -0.83 -24.93 -6.80
C PRO A 71 0.52 -24.76 -6.08
N GLY A 72 0.81 -23.57 -5.56
CA GLY A 72 2.07 -23.25 -4.90
C GLY A 72 1.91 -22.53 -3.56
N GLU A 73 2.94 -21.79 -3.19
CA GLU A 73 2.96 -20.93 -2.02
C GLU A 73 3.21 -19.47 -2.42
N GLY A 74 2.37 -18.54 -1.97
CA GLY A 74 2.55 -17.12 -2.25
C GLY A 74 1.68 -16.23 -1.39
N TRP A 75 2.22 -15.09 -0.97
CA TRP A 75 1.51 -14.10 -0.15
C TRP A 75 1.17 -12.81 -0.93
N SER A 76 1.39 -12.79 -2.24
CA SER A 76 0.99 -11.65 -3.06
C SER A 76 -0.52 -11.42 -2.97
N SER A 77 -0.92 -10.16 -2.83
CA SER A 77 -2.33 -9.79 -2.97
C SER A 77 -2.78 -10.01 -4.41
N PRO A 78 -4.02 -10.49 -4.62
CA PRO A 78 -4.60 -10.51 -5.95
C PRO A 78 -4.68 -9.10 -6.52
N VAL A 79 -4.41 -8.95 -7.82
CA VAL A 79 -4.70 -7.76 -8.59
C VAL A 79 -5.70 -8.10 -9.68
N VAL A 80 -6.61 -7.17 -9.97
CA VAL A 80 -7.73 -7.45 -10.86
C VAL A 80 -7.88 -6.32 -11.87
N ASP A 81 -7.96 -6.70 -13.14
CA ASP A 81 -8.24 -5.78 -14.23
C ASP A 81 -8.87 -6.55 -15.40
N ASP A 82 -9.77 -5.92 -16.13
CA ASP A 82 -10.42 -6.47 -17.33
C ASP A 82 -10.93 -7.93 -17.14
N GLY A 83 -11.60 -8.18 -16.00
CA GLY A 83 -12.15 -9.50 -15.66
C GLY A 83 -11.15 -10.60 -15.38
N ARG A 84 -9.87 -10.26 -15.15
CA ARG A 84 -8.76 -11.19 -14.85
C ARG A 84 -8.19 -10.92 -13.48
N ILE A 85 -7.97 -11.99 -12.72
CA ILE A 85 -7.29 -11.93 -11.43
C ILE A 85 -5.86 -12.45 -11.64
N TRP A 86 -4.87 -11.62 -11.37
CA TRP A 86 -3.47 -12.02 -11.41
C TRP A 86 -2.87 -12.08 -10.01
N MET A 87 -2.01 -13.07 -9.80
CA MET A 87 -1.23 -13.23 -8.58
C MET A 87 0.09 -13.95 -8.88
N THR A 88 1.05 -13.88 -7.98
CA THR A 88 2.29 -14.68 -8.06
C THR A 88 2.24 -15.85 -7.10
N THR A 89 2.85 -16.97 -7.49
CA THR A 89 3.00 -18.16 -6.65
C THR A 89 4.37 -18.80 -6.88
N ALA A 90 4.84 -19.56 -5.92
CA ALA A 90 6.11 -20.30 -6.00
C ALA A 90 5.83 -21.79 -5.85
N CYS A 91 6.11 -22.55 -6.91
CA CYS A 91 5.98 -24.00 -6.97
C CYS A 91 7.37 -24.69 -6.85
N ASP A 92 7.39 -26.00 -6.87
CA ASP A 92 8.63 -26.80 -6.78
C ASP A 92 9.54 -26.36 -5.63
N SER A 93 8.96 -26.32 -4.42
CA SER A 93 9.66 -25.86 -3.21
C SER A 93 10.27 -24.45 -3.33
N GLY A 94 9.65 -23.58 -4.14
CA GLY A 94 10.09 -22.20 -4.34
C GLY A 94 10.92 -21.96 -5.59
N ARG A 95 11.34 -22.99 -6.33
CA ARG A 95 12.21 -22.86 -7.50
C ARG A 95 11.49 -22.37 -8.76
N SER A 96 10.23 -22.73 -8.93
CA SER A 96 9.40 -22.26 -10.05
C SER A 96 8.57 -21.06 -9.61
N LEU A 97 8.97 -19.87 -10.03
CA LEU A 97 8.31 -18.60 -9.71
C LEU A 97 7.33 -18.24 -10.83
N ARG A 98 6.06 -18.18 -10.52
CA ARG A 98 4.97 -18.20 -11.49
C ARG A 98 4.02 -17.03 -11.33
N ALA A 99 3.41 -16.62 -12.44
CA ALA A 99 2.26 -15.74 -12.49
C ALA A 99 1.02 -16.53 -12.88
N LEU A 100 -0.02 -16.50 -12.05
CA LEU A 100 -1.30 -17.16 -12.27
C LEU A 100 -2.35 -16.14 -12.67
N CYS A 101 -3.18 -16.49 -13.67
CA CYS A 101 -4.34 -15.72 -14.09
C CYS A 101 -5.61 -16.54 -13.93
N LEU A 102 -6.56 -16.04 -13.17
CA LEU A 102 -7.90 -16.62 -13.07
C LEU A 102 -8.92 -15.71 -13.77
N ASP A 103 -9.94 -16.33 -14.35
CA ASP A 103 -11.14 -15.62 -14.79
C ASP A 103 -11.93 -15.14 -13.56
N LEU A 104 -12.19 -13.85 -13.45
CA LEU A 104 -12.89 -13.25 -12.32
C LEU A 104 -14.27 -13.85 -12.11
N LYS A 105 -15.01 -14.15 -13.19
CA LYS A 105 -16.38 -14.62 -13.10
C LYS A 105 -16.48 -16.08 -12.68
N SER A 106 -15.64 -16.94 -13.24
CA SER A 106 -15.75 -18.40 -13.07
C SER A 106 -14.71 -19.02 -12.13
N GLY A 107 -13.65 -18.27 -11.75
CA GLY A 107 -12.53 -18.78 -10.98
C GLY A 107 -11.64 -19.79 -11.73
N LYS A 108 -11.86 -19.99 -13.03
CA LYS A 108 -11.08 -20.92 -13.83
C LYS A 108 -9.67 -20.38 -14.07
N LEU A 109 -8.67 -21.27 -13.97
CA LEU A 109 -7.31 -20.95 -14.34
C LEU A 109 -7.22 -20.70 -15.85
N MET A 110 -6.86 -19.50 -16.23
CA MET A 110 -6.70 -19.07 -17.62
C MET A 110 -5.26 -19.18 -18.08
N LYS A 111 -4.31 -18.80 -17.19
CA LYS A 111 -2.86 -18.83 -17.47
C LYS A 111 -2.11 -19.28 -16.22
N ASP A 112 -1.04 -20.02 -16.47
CA ASP A 112 -0.05 -20.44 -15.49
C ASP A 112 1.34 -20.31 -16.14
N VAL A 113 2.01 -19.19 -15.87
CA VAL A 113 3.24 -18.79 -16.54
C VAL A 113 4.42 -18.94 -15.60
N GLU A 114 5.36 -19.84 -15.89
CA GLU A 114 6.66 -19.83 -15.22
C GLU A 114 7.49 -18.64 -15.70
N VAL A 115 7.65 -17.65 -14.81
CA VAL A 115 8.40 -16.42 -15.12
C VAL A 115 9.90 -16.64 -14.91
N PHE A 116 10.27 -17.24 -13.78
CA PHE A 116 11.66 -17.58 -13.46
C PHE A 116 11.76 -19.00 -12.92
N HIS A 117 12.84 -19.69 -13.34
CA HIS A 117 13.28 -20.92 -12.70
C HIS A 117 14.59 -20.67 -11.95
N VAL A 118 14.65 -21.06 -10.67
CA VAL A 118 15.76 -20.76 -9.77
C VAL A 118 16.41 -22.04 -9.26
N ASN A 119 17.69 -22.24 -9.59
CA ASN A 119 18.41 -23.43 -9.15
C ASN A 119 18.81 -23.39 -7.68
N THR A 120 19.14 -22.20 -7.17
CA THR A 120 19.57 -21.97 -5.78
C THR A 120 18.71 -20.88 -5.15
N LEU A 121 18.04 -21.24 -4.06
CA LEU A 121 17.23 -20.32 -3.26
C LEU A 121 18.03 -19.83 -2.07
N ASN A 122 17.86 -18.55 -1.74
CA ASN A 122 18.28 -18.01 -0.45
C ASN A 122 17.27 -18.42 0.63
N ASP A 123 17.72 -18.44 1.88
CA ASP A 123 16.83 -18.65 3.01
C ASP A 123 15.76 -17.56 3.07
N LYS A 124 14.62 -17.90 3.65
CA LYS A 124 13.53 -16.97 3.96
C LYS A 124 12.99 -17.26 5.34
N ASP A 125 12.34 -16.27 5.96
CA ASP A 125 11.58 -16.47 7.19
C ASP A 125 10.41 -17.43 6.96
N ALA A 126 10.06 -18.22 7.97
CA ALA A 126 8.95 -19.18 7.91
C ALA A 126 7.59 -18.51 7.65
N MET A 127 7.42 -17.24 8.04
CA MET A 127 6.22 -16.46 7.75
C MET A 127 6.23 -15.83 6.35
N ASN A 128 7.34 -15.92 5.59
CA ASN A 128 7.44 -15.34 4.26
C ASN A 128 7.32 -16.39 3.15
N SER A 129 7.12 -15.96 1.92
CA SER A 129 7.13 -16.78 0.71
C SER A 129 8.05 -16.19 -0.35
N TYR A 130 8.47 -17.00 -1.34
CA TYR A 130 9.25 -16.52 -2.48
C TYR A 130 8.40 -15.69 -3.48
N ALA A 131 7.08 -15.65 -3.28
CA ALA A 131 6.10 -14.92 -4.09
C ALA A 131 5.23 -14.00 -3.20
N SER A 132 5.86 -13.24 -2.30
CA SER A 132 5.17 -12.27 -1.43
C SER A 132 4.91 -10.93 -2.09
N PRO A 133 5.80 -10.36 -2.95
CA PRO A 133 5.49 -9.13 -3.64
C PRO A 133 4.25 -9.27 -4.52
N SER A 134 3.32 -8.32 -4.38
CA SER A 134 2.11 -8.30 -5.20
C SER A 134 2.41 -7.79 -6.60
N PRO A 135 1.80 -8.38 -7.64
CA PRO A 135 1.90 -7.86 -9.00
C PRO A 135 1.24 -6.48 -9.12
N LEU A 136 1.47 -5.82 -10.27
CA LEU A 136 0.86 -4.55 -10.62
C LEU A 136 0.43 -4.59 -12.08
N ILE A 137 -0.76 -4.08 -12.40
CA ILE A 137 -1.28 -3.98 -13.76
C ILE A 137 -1.38 -2.51 -14.15
N ALA A 138 -0.85 -2.15 -15.33
CA ALA A 138 -1.01 -0.84 -15.93
C ALA A 138 -0.85 -0.93 -17.45
N ASP A 139 -1.66 -0.21 -18.19
CA ASP A 139 -1.58 -0.07 -19.66
C ASP A 139 -1.47 -1.42 -20.40
N GLY A 140 -2.29 -2.42 -19.98
CA GLY A 140 -2.30 -3.75 -20.57
C GLY A 140 -1.07 -4.61 -20.23
N LYS A 141 -0.24 -4.18 -19.29
CA LYS A 141 0.96 -4.87 -18.82
C LYS A 141 0.79 -5.34 -17.37
N LEU A 142 1.32 -6.51 -17.08
CA LEU A 142 1.43 -7.08 -15.74
C LEU A 142 2.91 -7.07 -15.32
N PHE A 143 3.22 -6.39 -14.24
CA PHE A 143 4.55 -6.38 -13.65
C PHE A 143 4.59 -7.31 -12.46
N VAL A 144 5.54 -8.25 -12.45
CA VAL A 144 5.77 -9.19 -11.36
C VAL A 144 7.20 -9.06 -10.84
N HIS A 145 7.34 -9.12 -9.52
CA HIS A 145 8.62 -8.98 -8.83
C HIS A 145 8.82 -10.11 -7.82
N PHE A 146 9.97 -10.73 -7.83
CA PHE A 146 10.35 -11.81 -6.93
C PHE A 146 11.66 -11.48 -6.19
N GLY A 147 11.86 -10.19 -5.90
CA GLY A 147 13.07 -9.70 -5.26
C GLY A 147 14.33 -10.03 -6.04
N THR A 148 15.33 -10.60 -5.38
CA THR A 148 16.63 -10.99 -5.97
C THR A 148 16.52 -11.96 -7.14
N TYR A 149 15.38 -12.66 -7.26
CA TYR A 149 15.19 -13.66 -8.34
C TYR A 149 14.79 -13.04 -9.65
N GLY A 150 14.19 -11.84 -9.62
CA GLY A 150 13.94 -11.07 -10.82
C GLY A 150 12.66 -10.24 -10.81
N THR A 151 12.57 -9.42 -11.85
CA THR A 151 11.40 -8.61 -12.21
C THR A 151 11.07 -8.85 -13.66
N ALA A 152 9.78 -8.97 -13.99
CA ALA A 152 9.33 -9.17 -15.35
C ALA A 152 8.07 -8.36 -15.66
N CYS A 153 7.88 -8.09 -16.95
CA CYS A 153 6.67 -7.55 -17.53
C CYS A 153 6.05 -8.58 -18.46
N LEU A 154 4.76 -8.81 -18.30
CA LEU A 154 3.96 -9.68 -19.15
C LEU A 154 2.83 -8.86 -19.79
N ALA A 155 2.36 -9.26 -20.95
CA ALA A 155 1.09 -8.78 -21.48
C ALA A 155 -0.06 -9.30 -20.61
N SER A 156 -0.84 -8.43 -19.98
CA SER A 156 -1.88 -8.85 -19.01
C SER A 156 -3.00 -9.68 -19.66
N ALA A 157 -3.25 -9.53 -20.95
CA ALA A 157 -4.26 -10.29 -21.69
C ALA A 157 -3.79 -11.70 -22.03
N THR A 158 -2.54 -11.90 -22.39
CA THR A 158 -2.00 -13.18 -22.94
C THR A 158 -1.11 -13.94 -21.98
N GLY A 159 -0.45 -13.24 -21.05
CA GLY A 159 0.60 -13.80 -20.19
C GLY A 159 1.96 -13.93 -20.91
N GLU A 160 2.10 -13.41 -22.11
CA GLU A 160 3.37 -13.37 -22.84
C GLU A 160 4.39 -12.50 -22.10
N ILE A 161 5.61 -13.01 -21.91
CA ILE A 161 6.68 -12.27 -21.27
C ILE A 161 7.26 -11.26 -22.27
N LEU A 162 7.07 -9.96 -22.00
CA LEU A 162 7.57 -8.87 -22.84
C LEU A 162 9.03 -8.55 -22.54
N TRP A 163 9.40 -8.51 -21.27
CA TRP A 163 10.78 -8.39 -20.82
C TRP A 163 10.95 -8.99 -19.42
N LYS A 164 12.18 -9.35 -19.07
CA LYS A 164 12.55 -9.76 -17.71
C LYS A 164 14.00 -9.38 -17.37
N ARG A 165 14.21 -9.08 -16.07
CA ARG A 165 15.50 -8.74 -15.46
C ARG A 165 15.74 -9.65 -14.27
N ASN A 166 16.94 -10.21 -14.15
CA ASN A 166 17.36 -11.01 -13.00
C ASN A 166 18.78 -10.65 -12.51
N ASP A 167 19.25 -9.47 -12.88
CA ASP A 167 20.56 -8.93 -12.54
C ASP A 167 20.55 -8.03 -11.29
N LEU A 168 19.35 -7.65 -10.79
CA LEU A 168 19.16 -6.79 -9.63
C LEU A 168 19.28 -7.62 -8.33
N LYS A 169 20.50 -8.07 -8.03
CA LYS A 169 20.75 -8.96 -6.90
C LYS A 169 20.82 -8.23 -5.57
N LEU A 170 20.21 -8.83 -4.55
CA LEU A 170 20.31 -8.39 -3.16
C LEU A 170 20.07 -9.56 -2.20
N ASN A 171 20.61 -9.46 -0.99
CA ASN A 171 20.33 -10.39 0.08
C ASN A 171 19.16 -9.89 0.92
N HIS A 172 18.00 -10.52 0.78
CA HIS A 172 16.78 -10.15 1.51
C HIS A 172 16.80 -10.46 3.00
N GLU A 173 17.69 -11.33 3.47
CA GLU A 173 17.74 -11.87 4.83
C GLU A 173 16.53 -12.75 5.19
N VAL A 174 15.32 -12.27 4.98
CA VAL A 174 14.04 -12.95 5.35
C VAL A 174 13.12 -13.24 4.14
N GLY A 175 13.62 -13.12 2.92
CA GLY A 175 12.86 -13.31 1.69
C GLY A 175 12.30 -12.00 1.08
N PRO A 176 11.74 -12.04 -0.15
CA PRO A 176 11.23 -10.86 -0.84
C PRO A 176 9.93 -10.34 -0.19
N GLY A 177 9.69 -9.02 -0.23
CA GLY A 177 8.47 -8.44 0.36
C GLY A 177 7.96 -7.17 -0.33
N SER A 178 8.83 -6.24 -0.73
CA SER A 178 8.44 -5.00 -1.40
C SER A 178 7.74 -5.28 -2.73
N SER A 179 6.53 -4.74 -2.90
CA SER A 179 5.87 -4.74 -4.20
C SER A 179 6.33 -3.52 -5.00
N PRO A 180 6.34 -3.58 -6.34
CA PRO A 180 6.62 -2.41 -7.17
C PRO A 180 5.47 -1.39 -7.09
N ALA A 181 5.79 -0.13 -7.37
CA ALA A 181 4.82 0.92 -7.64
C ALA A 181 5.07 1.51 -9.02
N ILE A 182 4.03 2.09 -9.64
CA ILE A 182 4.14 2.69 -10.95
C ILE A 182 4.00 4.21 -10.87
N TRP A 183 4.80 4.90 -11.66
CA TRP A 183 4.65 6.32 -11.95
C TRP A 183 4.90 6.55 -13.45
N HIS A 184 3.84 6.88 -14.18
CA HIS A 184 3.88 7.01 -15.64
C HIS A 184 4.54 5.79 -16.32
N ASP A 185 5.65 5.99 -17.01
CA ASP A 185 6.44 4.99 -17.72
C ASP A 185 7.52 4.31 -16.86
N LYS A 186 7.49 4.49 -15.54
CA LYS A 186 8.51 4.00 -14.60
C LYS A 186 7.93 3.06 -13.56
N LEU A 187 8.56 1.90 -13.41
CA LEU A 187 8.31 0.92 -12.36
C LEU A 187 9.33 1.15 -11.23
N ILE A 188 8.88 1.64 -10.08
CA ILE A 188 9.72 2.01 -8.95
C ILE A 188 9.78 0.86 -7.95
N ILE A 189 10.99 0.42 -7.61
CA ILE A 189 11.25 -0.75 -6.77
C ILE A 189 12.29 -0.36 -5.70
N PRO A 190 11.95 -0.46 -4.40
CA PRO A 190 12.93 -0.41 -3.33
C PRO A 190 13.72 -1.73 -3.28
N SER A 191 15.02 -1.62 -3.13
CA SER A 191 15.95 -2.75 -3.04
C SER A 191 16.74 -2.62 -1.75
N ASP A 192 16.08 -2.88 -0.62
CA ASP A 192 16.62 -2.74 0.73
C ASP A 192 16.99 -4.12 1.30
N GLY A 193 18.14 -4.64 0.92
CA GLY A 193 18.70 -5.89 1.40
C GLY A 193 19.67 -5.72 2.58
N LYS A 194 20.31 -6.80 2.98
CA LYS A 194 21.39 -6.79 4.00
C LYS A 194 22.68 -6.18 3.45
N ASP A 195 22.91 -6.37 2.17
CA ASP A 195 24.12 -5.99 1.43
C ASP A 195 23.99 -4.63 0.73
N VAL A 196 22.90 -4.41 0.01
CA VAL A 196 22.62 -3.20 -0.79
C VAL A 196 21.33 -2.53 -0.38
N GLN A 197 21.27 -1.19 -0.46
CA GLN A 197 20.09 -0.37 -0.20
C GLN A 197 20.00 0.75 -1.22
N TYR A 198 19.06 0.61 -2.16
CA TYR A 198 18.79 1.62 -3.19
C TYR A 198 17.33 1.61 -3.61
N VAL A 199 16.91 2.66 -4.28
CA VAL A 199 15.66 2.72 -5.02
C VAL A 199 15.99 2.75 -6.51
N ILE A 200 15.28 1.96 -7.32
CA ILE A 200 15.48 1.90 -8.75
C ILE A 200 14.15 2.12 -9.49
N ALA A 201 14.20 2.84 -10.59
CA ALA A 201 13.10 2.89 -11.55
C ALA A 201 13.51 2.21 -12.84
N LEU A 202 12.64 1.33 -13.32
CA LEU A 202 12.78 0.64 -14.60
C LEU A 202 11.77 1.21 -15.59
N SER A 203 12.16 1.31 -16.86
CA SER A 203 11.22 1.59 -17.94
C SER A 203 10.17 0.50 -18.03
N THR A 204 8.89 0.87 -18.00
CA THR A 204 7.78 -0.09 -18.12
C THR A 204 7.73 -0.78 -19.48
N SER A 205 8.34 -0.19 -20.51
CA SER A 205 8.36 -0.75 -21.86
C SER A 205 9.52 -1.71 -22.13
N THR A 206 10.72 -1.44 -21.57
CA THR A 206 11.93 -2.21 -21.88
C THR A 206 12.55 -2.93 -20.68
N GLY A 207 12.21 -2.52 -19.44
CA GLY A 207 12.86 -3.01 -18.22
C GLY A 207 14.24 -2.39 -17.97
N GLU A 208 14.70 -1.48 -18.83
CA GLU A 208 15.97 -0.76 -18.63
C GLU A 208 15.90 0.18 -17.44
N THR A 209 17.05 0.41 -16.81
CA THR A 209 17.15 1.32 -15.68
C THR A 209 16.99 2.77 -16.13
N ALA A 210 15.92 3.44 -15.70
CA ALA A 210 15.70 4.86 -15.92
C ALA A 210 16.54 5.72 -14.95
N TRP A 211 16.53 5.33 -13.67
CA TRP A 211 17.39 5.92 -12.64
C TRP A 211 17.60 4.92 -11.48
N LYS A 212 18.66 5.13 -10.72
CA LYS A 212 18.98 4.39 -9.48
C LYS A 212 19.57 5.36 -8.47
N THR A 213 19.06 5.32 -7.23
CA THR A 213 19.49 6.19 -6.13
C THR A 213 19.81 5.36 -4.90
N GLU A 214 21.03 5.45 -4.40
CA GLU A 214 21.42 4.82 -3.13
C GLU A 214 20.69 5.49 -1.96
N ARG A 215 20.36 4.72 -0.92
CA ARG A 215 19.71 5.25 0.29
C ARG A 215 20.65 6.19 1.05
N SER A 216 20.16 7.38 1.36
CA SER A 216 20.88 8.39 2.16
C SER A 216 20.84 8.10 3.65
N PHE A 217 19.87 7.28 4.12
CA PHE A 217 19.53 7.09 5.54
C PHE A 217 19.28 8.41 6.29
N GLY A 218 18.80 9.45 5.60
CA GLY A 218 18.64 10.78 6.15
C GLY A 218 19.97 11.44 6.54
N GLY A 219 21.06 11.11 5.83
CA GLY A 219 22.40 11.65 6.09
C GLY A 219 23.11 11.05 7.32
N GLN A 220 22.63 9.93 7.85
CA GLN A 220 23.32 9.17 8.90
C GLN A 220 24.07 7.97 8.32
N SER A 221 24.93 7.35 9.13
CA SER A 221 25.62 6.11 8.75
C SER A 221 24.60 5.00 8.49
N LYS A 222 24.96 4.07 7.59
CA LYS A 222 24.14 2.88 7.30
C LYS A 222 23.80 2.15 8.61
N PRO A 223 22.50 1.97 8.94
CA PRO A 223 22.09 1.26 10.15
C PRO A 223 22.32 -0.24 10.03
N TYR A 224 22.26 -0.93 11.15
CA TYR A 224 22.16 -2.38 11.19
C TYR A 224 21.16 -2.77 12.29
N PRO A 225 20.11 -3.51 11.97
CA PRO A 225 19.66 -4.01 10.65
C PRO A 225 19.33 -2.89 9.63
N CYS A 226 19.48 -3.20 8.33
CA CYS A 226 19.32 -2.21 7.25
C CYS A 226 18.33 -2.62 6.14
N TRP A 227 17.67 -3.75 6.27
CA TRP A 227 16.66 -4.20 5.29
C TRP A 227 15.27 -3.66 5.59
N ALA A 228 14.46 -3.51 4.54
CA ALA A 228 13.07 -3.10 4.59
C ALA A 228 12.27 -3.73 3.44
N PHE A 229 10.93 -3.78 3.58
CA PHE A 229 10.03 -4.50 2.67
C PHE A 229 8.81 -3.66 2.28
N CYS A 230 8.89 -2.35 2.43
CA CYS A 230 7.78 -1.45 2.17
C CYS A 230 7.52 -1.28 0.67
N THR A 231 6.25 -1.24 0.29
CA THR A 231 5.81 -0.85 -1.05
C THR A 231 5.74 0.67 -1.14
N PRO A 232 6.31 1.32 -2.18
CA PRO A 232 6.24 2.77 -2.34
C PRO A 232 4.80 3.27 -2.44
N LEU A 233 4.55 4.45 -1.86
CA LEU A 233 3.32 5.21 -2.09
C LEU A 233 3.63 6.39 -3.02
N ILE A 234 2.95 6.45 -4.15
CA ILE A 234 3.04 7.60 -5.07
C ILE A 234 1.89 8.55 -4.73
N VAL A 235 2.23 9.80 -4.41
CA VAL A 235 1.25 10.83 -4.04
C VAL A 235 1.64 12.19 -4.59
N THR A 236 0.65 13.06 -4.78
CA THR A 236 0.88 14.48 -5.09
C THR A 236 0.78 15.29 -3.81
N ILE A 237 1.84 16.00 -3.48
CA ILE A 237 1.92 16.93 -2.34
C ILE A 237 2.29 18.31 -2.88
N ASP A 238 1.49 19.33 -2.61
CA ASP A 238 1.67 20.71 -3.08
C ASP A 238 2.02 20.78 -4.58
N GLY A 239 1.29 20.03 -5.40
CA GLY A 239 1.43 19.99 -6.86
C GLY A 239 2.64 19.21 -7.38
N GLN A 240 3.45 18.58 -6.51
CA GLN A 240 4.57 17.72 -6.91
C GLN A 240 4.29 16.26 -6.57
N GLU A 241 4.42 15.38 -7.55
CA GLU A 241 4.36 13.93 -7.34
C GLU A 241 5.62 13.45 -6.62
N GLN A 242 5.43 12.60 -5.62
CA GLN A 242 6.49 12.08 -4.77
C GLN A 242 6.32 10.58 -4.55
N ALA A 243 7.42 9.86 -4.55
CA ALA A 243 7.49 8.47 -4.12
C ALA A 243 7.94 8.39 -2.66
N ILE A 244 7.00 8.08 -1.76
CA ILE A 244 7.26 7.95 -0.31
C ILE A 244 7.68 6.51 -0.02
N ILE A 245 8.90 6.32 0.48
CA ILE A 245 9.49 5.00 0.64
C ILE A 245 10.15 4.85 2.02
N PRO A 246 9.46 4.28 3.01
CA PRO A 246 10.05 3.86 4.27
C PRO A 246 11.16 2.82 4.05
N GLY A 247 12.25 3.00 4.76
CA GLY A 247 13.38 2.08 4.79
C GLY A 247 13.85 1.83 6.23
N ALA A 248 14.97 1.17 6.42
CA ALA A 248 15.55 1.06 7.74
C ALA A 248 16.02 2.43 8.23
N ALA A 249 15.65 2.79 9.46
CA ALA A 249 16.02 4.01 10.18
C ALA A 249 15.57 5.35 9.57
N CYS A 250 14.92 5.36 8.40
CA CYS A 250 14.37 6.58 7.82
C CYS A 250 13.27 6.29 6.78
N VAL A 251 12.37 7.26 6.61
CA VAL A 251 11.54 7.38 5.40
C VAL A 251 12.15 8.47 4.53
N CYS A 252 12.19 8.21 3.22
CA CYS A 252 12.61 9.19 2.23
C CYS A 252 11.50 9.38 1.20
N ALA A 253 11.35 10.61 0.72
CA ALA A 253 10.56 10.95 -0.46
C ALA A 253 11.49 11.21 -1.64
N TYR A 254 11.14 10.70 -2.79
CA TYR A 254 11.89 10.87 -4.03
C TYR A 254 11.02 11.52 -5.10
N ASP A 255 11.65 12.33 -5.94
CA ASP A 255 11.09 12.72 -7.22
C ASP A 255 11.02 11.48 -8.14
N PRO A 256 9.84 10.98 -8.48
CA PRO A 256 9.72 9.75 -9.26
C PRO A 256 10.24 9.89 -10.69
N ALA A 257 10.41 11.11 -11.19
CA ALA A 257 10.94 11.36 -12.53
C ALA A 257 12.42 11.00 -12.67
N ASN A 258 13.23 11.28 -11.63
CA ASN A 258 14.68 11.22 -11.71
C ASN A 258 15.37 10.57 -10.49
N GLY A 259 14.60 10.21 -9.46
CA GLY A 259 15.10 9.57 -8.24
C GLY A 259 15.81 10.52 -7.26
N LYS A 260 15.72 11.84 -7.45
CA LYS A 260 16.28 12.81 -6.50
C LYS A 260 15.52 12.71 -5.17
N GLU A 261 16.25 12.57 -4.06
CA GLU A 261 15.66 12.66 -2.73
C GLU A 261 15.19 14.09 -2.47
N LEU A 262 13.93 14.24 -2.08
CA LEU A 262 13.28 15.52 -1.79
C LEU A 262 13.40 15.87 -0.31
N TRP A 263 13.04 14.91 0.55
CA TRP A 263 13.12 15.04 1.99
C TRP A 263 13.27 13.66 2.65
N SER A 264 13.70 13.66 3.91
CA SER A 264 13.77 12.44 4.73
C SER A 264 13.50 12.74 6.20
N VAL A 265 12.95 11.74 6.90
CA VAL A 265 12.72 11.78 8.35
C VAL A 265 13.29 10.53 8.99
N LYS A 266 14.13 10.71 10.01
CA LYS A 266 14.77 9.64 10.77
C LYS A 266 13.85 9.06 11.82
N TYR A 267 14.01 7.77 12.08
CA TYR A 267 13.33 7.05 13.15
C TYR A 267 14.14 5.82 13.63
N ASN A 268 13.69 5.18 14.70
CA ASN A 268 14.22 3.88 15.12
C ASN A 268 13.31 2.77 14.57
N GLY A 269 13.84 1.91 13.71
CA GLY A 269 13.10 0.79 13.15
C GLY A 269 13.73 0.26 11.87
N TRP A 270 13.39 -0.98 11.53
CA TRP A 270 13.82 -1.66 10.31
C TRP A 270 12.75 -2.69 9.90
N SER A 271 12.97 -3.39 8.79
CA SER A 271 12.00 -4.42 8.31
C SER A 271 10.59 -3.86 8.15
N ASN A 272 10.50 -2.63 7.63
CA ASN A 272 9.21 -1.97 7.40
C ASN A 272 8.43 -2.71 6.33
N VAL A 273 7.20 -3.12 6.64
CA VAL A 273 6.27 -3.77 5.71
C VAL A 273 5.07 -2.86 5.41
N PRO A 274 4.46 -2.17 6.41
CA PRO A 274 3.28 -1.38 6.17
C PRO A 274 3.50 -0.27 5.14
N ARG A 275 2.63 -0.22 4.12
CA ARG A 275 2.65 0.86 3.12
C ARG A 275 2.27 2.18 3.79
N PRO A 276 2.92 3.31 3.49
CA PRO A 276 2.53 4.62 3.99
C PRO A 276 1.10 4.99 3.61
N LEU A 277 0.52 5.93 4.36
CA LEU A 277 -0.73 6.59 4.01
C LEU A 277 -0.46 8.08 3.80
N TYR A 278 -1.30 8.72 3.00
CA TYR A 278 -1.31 10.18 2.85
C TYR A 278 -2.75 10.70 2.93
N ALA A 279 -2.99 11.59 3.86
CA ALA A 279 -4.24 12.32 3.99
C ALA A 279 -4.03 13.58 4.85
N ASN A 280 -4.92 14.56 4.73
CA ASN A 280 -4.91 15.79 5.55
C ASN A 280 -3.55 16.53 5.53
N GLY A 281 -2.81 16.48 4.43
CA GLY A 281 -1.47 17.07 4.32
C GLY A 281 -0.36 16.33 5.09
N LEU A 282 -0.66 15.16 5.66
CA LEU A 282 0.28 14.36 6.46
C LEU A 282 0.58 13.02 5.81
N VAL A 283 1.82 12.60 5.88
CA VAL A 283 2.29 11.25 5.55
C VAL A 283 2.38 10.43 6.83
N TYR A 284 1.71 9.27 6.87
CA TYR A 284 1.71 8.38 8.03
C TYR A 284 2.57 7.15 7.75
N VAL A 285 3.53 6.90 8.65
CA VAL A 285 4.54 5.85 8.48
C VAL A 285 4.63 4.97 9.73
N CYS A 286 4.44 3.66 9.58
CA CYS A 286 4.81 2.68 10.61
C CYS A 286 6.30 2.37 10.48
N THR A 287 7.05 2.44 11.58
CA THR A 287 8.52 2.34 11.56
C THR A 287 9.07 0.91 11.52
N GLY A 288 8.20 -0.11 11.49
CA GLY A 288 8.59 -1.52 11.41
C GLY A 288 9.07 -2.10 12.74
N PHE A 289 9.95 -3.11 12.67
CA PHE A 289 10.47 -3.82 13.84
C PHE A 289 11.41 -2.94 14.70
N GLY A 290 11.69 -3.42 15.90
CA GLY A 290 12.48 -2.74 16.93
C GLY A 290 11.56 -2.13 17.98
N LYS A 291 11.22 -0.87 17.86
CA LYS A 291 10.23 -0.16 18.66
C LYS A 291 9.19 0.44 17.72
N PRO A 292 8.17 -0.34 17.31
CA PRO A 292 7.18 0.12 16.34
C PRO A 292 6.54 1.44 16.76
N SER A 293 6.51 2.40 15.85
CA SER A 293 5.86 3.69 16.04
C SER A 293 5.10 4.09 14.78
N LEU A 294 3.98 4.78 14.95
CA LEU A 294 3.28 5.47 13.88
C LEU A 294 3.67 6.95 13.95
N LEU A 295 4.28 7.43 12.87
CA LEU A 295 4.65 8.84 12.70
C LEU A 295 3.63 9.51 11.79
N ALA A 296 3.18 10.71 12.14
CA ALA A 296 2.58 11.65 11.21
C ALA A 296 3.62 12.69 10.84
N ILE A 297 3.91 12.79 9.57
CA ILE A 297 4.97 13.63 9.03
C ILE A 297 4.32 14.72 8.17
N HIS A 298 4.69 15.95 8.40
CA HIS A 298 4.27 17.10 7.60
C HIS A 298 5.39 17.47 6.63
N PRO A 299 5.26 17.14 5.32
CA PRO A 299 6.16 17.66 4.29
C PRO A 299 5.79 19.10 3.98
N GLU A 300 6.79 19.96 3.84
CA GLU A 300 6.59 21.37 3.50
C GLU A 300 7.53 21.79 2.38
N ARG A 301 6.99 22.53 1.42
CA ARG A 301 7.75 23.04 0.29
C ARG A 301 8.27 24.45 0.56
N HIS A 302 9.59 24.65 0.40
CA HIS A 302 10.25 25.93 0.52
C HIS A 302 10.90 26.31 -0.83
N GLY A 303 10.12 26.93 -1.71
CA GLY A 303 10.56 27.22 -3.08
C GLY A 303 10.82 25.93 -3.86
N ASP A 304 12.10 25.68 -4.23
CA ASP A 304 12.52 24.48 -4.96
C ASP A 304 13.04 23.34 -4.05
N THR A 305 12.98 23.54 -2.74
CA THR A 305 13.42 22.56 -1.73
C THR A 305 12.26 22.08 -0.88
N TRP A 306 12.47 20.92 -0.24
CA TRP A 306 11.51 20.32 0.67
C TRP A 306 12.13 20.12 2.05
N ALA A 307 11.32 20.29 3.07
CA ALA A 307 11.60 19.85 4.43
C ALA A 307 10.46 18.93 4.90
N ALA A 308 10.70 18.17 5.96
CA ALA A 308 9.66 17.38 6.59
C ALA A 308 9.92 17.26 8.09
N GLU A 309 8.87 17.38 8.88
CA GLU A 309 8.94 17.26 10.32
C GLU A 309 7.87 16.31 10.86
N VAL A 310 8.13 15.74 12.04
CA VAL A 310 7.17 14.86 12.71
C VAL A 310 6.19 15.72 13.49
N ALA A 311 4.93 15.73 13.06
CA ALA A 311 3.85 16.43 13.75
C ALA A 311 3.45 15.72 15.06
N TRP A 312 3.38 14.39 15.04
CA TRP A 312 3.11 13.57 16.22
C TRP A 312 3.59 12.12 16.05
N THR A 313 3.72 11.41 17.16
CA THR A 313 4.17 10.00 17.20
C THR A 313 3.33 9.20 18.20
N ILE A 314 2.99 7.96 17.82
CA ILE A 314 2.39 6.95 18.69
C ILE A 314 3.30 5.73 18.71
N GLY A 315 3.57 5.16 19.91
CA GLY A 315 4.45 4.00 20.08
C GLY A 315 3.73 2.73 20.58
N GLU A 316 2.41 2.76 20.72
CA GLU A 316 1.66 1.62 21.28
C GLU A 316 0.74 0.98 20.23
N ASN A 317 0.69 -0.36 20.24
CA ASN A 317 -0.18 -1.17 19.38
C ASN A 317 0.01 -0.90 17.86
N VAL A 318 1.17 -0.39 17.46
CA VAL A 318 1.49 -0.11 16.06
C VAL A 318 1.85 -1.40 15.33
N PRO A 319 1.29 -1.65 14.13
CA PRO A 319 1.61 -2.83 13.34
C PRO A 319 3.03 -2.79 12.77
N THR A 320 3.63 -3.97 12.61
CA THR A 320 4.88 -4.14 11.86
C THR A 320 4.66 -4.79 10.49
N MET A 321 3.54 -5.48 10.28
CA MET A 321 3.16 -6.10 9.00
C MET A 321 1.87 -5.52 8.39
N PRO A 322 0.70 -5.51 9.07
CA PRO A 322 -0.52 -4.96 8.47
C PRO A 322 -0.40 -3.46 8.21
N SER A 323 -0.76 -3.02 7.00
CA SER A 323 -0.87 -1.59 6.73
C SER A 323 -2.16 -1.03 7.33
N PRO A 324 -2.13 0.14 7.97
CA PRO A 324 -3.33 0.85 8.43
C PRO A 324 -4.21 1.32 7.26
N VAL A 325 -5.43 1.78 7.56
CA VAL A 325 -6.30 2.52 6.62
C VAL A 325 -6.73 3.83 7.24
N ILE A 326 -7.07 4.81 6.40
CA ILE A 326 -7.55 6.10 6.83
C ILE A 326 -8.94 6.38 6.24
N MET A 327 -9.82 6.95 7.05
CA MET A 327 -11.16 7.39 6.68
C MET A 327 -11.43 8.75 7.30
N GLY A 328 -11.50 9.78 6.46
CA GLY A 328 -11.59 11.15 6.96
C GLY A 328 -10.47 11.46 7.96
N ASN A 329 -10.82 11.79 9.18
CA ASN A 329 -9.85 12.09 10.24
C ASN A 329 -9.61 10.90 11.19
N ARG A 330 -9.84 9.66 10.75
CA ARG A 330 -9.59 8.45 11.55
C ARG A 330 -8.62 7.51 10.86
N ILE A 331 -7.57 7.12 11.59
CA ILE A 331 -6.67 6.03 11.22
C ILE A 331 -7.12 4.79 12.00
N TYR A 332 -7.35 3.70 11.27
CA TYR A 332 -7.61 2.39 11.85
C TYR A 332 -6.41 1.50 11.59
N MET A 333 -5.91 0.87 12.63
CA MET A 333 -4.80 -0.07 12.54
C MET A 333 -5.04 -1.29 13.42
N ILE A 334 -4.39 -2.38 13.07
CA ILE A 334 -4.39 -3.61 13.86
C ILE A 334 -2.95 -4.08 14.02
N SER A 335 -2.52 -4.26 15.26
CA SER A 335 -1.19 -4.78 15.54
C SER A 335 -1.06 -6.25 15.11
N ASP A 336 0.15 -6.71 14.89
CA ASP A 336 0.44 -8.10 14.52
C ASP A 336 -0.14 -9.12 15.51
N LYS A 337 -0.34 -8.71 16.76
CA LYS A 337 -0.92 -9.53 17.85
C LYS A 337 -2.43 -9.33 18.03
N GLY A 338 -3.09 -8.61 17.13
CA GLY A 338 -4.56 -8.48 17.11
C GLY A 338 -5.15 -7.48 18.10
N THR A 339 -4.44 -6.39 18.39
CA THR A 339 -5.03 -5.22 19.04
C THR A 339 -5.40 -4.20 17.96
N GLY A 340 -6.69 -3.90 17.84
CA GLY A 340 -7.22 -2.86 16.96
C GLY A 340 -7.21 -1.51 17.66
N SER A 341 -6.92 -0.45 16.91
CA SER A 341 -6.88 0.93 17.39
C SER A 341 -7.51 1.88 16.38
N CYS A 342 -8.22 2.88 16.86
CA CYS A 342 -8.68 4.04 16.11
C CYS A 342 -8.00 5.28 16.67
N ILE A 343 -7.37 6.06 15.79
CA ILE A 343 -6.57 7.23 16.13
C ILE A 343 -7.12 8.44 15.37
N ASP A 344 -7.18 9.58 16.01
CA ASP A 344 -7.42 10.86 15.34
C ASP A 344 -6.19 11.20 14.47
N ALA A 345 -6.40 11.30 13.17
CA ALA A 345 -5.32 11.46 12.20
C ALA A 345 -4.58 12.81 12.34
N ILE A 346 -5.27 13.86 12.78
CA ILE A 346 -4.70 15.21 12.90
C ILE A 346 -3.83 15.34 14.16
N THR A 347 -4.33 14.79 15.27
CA THR A 347 -3.74 15.03 16.60
C THR A 347 -2.96 13.84 17.17
N GLY A 348 -3.08 12.65 16.59
CA GLY A 348 -2.54 11.42 17.15
C GLY A 348 -3.29 10.90 18.38
N ARG A 349 -4.37 11.56 18.79
CA ARG A 349 -5.13 11.15 19.97
C ARG A 349 -5.84 9.83 19.72
N GLN A 350 -5.67 8.88 20.65
CA GLN A 350 -6.37 7.61 20.64
C GLN A 350 -7.88 7.82 20.87
N VAL A 351 -8.71 7.27 19.97
CA VAL A 351 -10.17 7.26 20.05
C VAL A 351 -10.63 6.00 20.80
N TRP A 352 -10.18 4.84 20.33
CA TRP A 352 -10.39 3.57 21.03
C TRP A 352 -9.24 2.59 20.77
N VAL A 353 -9.05 1.64 21.70
CA VAL A 353 -8.18 0.46 21.58
C VAL A 353 -8.94 -0.75 22.08
N LYS A 354 -8.97 -1.83 21.30
CA LYS A 354 -9.68 -3.06 21.62
C LYS A 354 -8.95 -4.30 21.11
N ARG A 355 -9.03 -5.37 21.84
CA ARG A 355 -8.46 -6.66 21.47
C ARG A 355 -9.43 -7.42 20.55
N LEU A 356 -9.00 -7.73 19.31
CA LEU A 356 -9.71 -8.61 18.39
C LEU A 356 -9.27 -10.07 18.57
N GLY A 357 -8.04 -10.28 19.03
CA GLY A 357 -7.41 -11.60 19.12
C GLY A 357 -6.82 -12.08 17.81
N GLY A 358 -6.11 -13.22 17.85
CA GLY A 358 -5.39 -13.76 16.70
C GLY A 358 -4.12 -13.00 16.34
N THR A 359 -3.50 -13.39 15.22
CA THR A 359 -2.32 -12.75 14.63
C THR A 359 -2.65 -12.24 13.24
N PHE A 360 -2.04 -11.14 12.84
CA PHE A 360 -2.35 -10.47 11.57
C PHE A 360 -1.08 -10.21 10.76
N ALA A 361 -1.18 -10.35 9.44
CA ALA A 361 -0.18 -9.95 8.45
C ALA A 361 -0.84 -9.21 7.28
N ALA A 362 -2.04 -9.65 6.87
CA ALA A 362 -2.84 -8.97 5.86
C ALA A 362 -3.24 -7.56 6.31
N SER A 363 -3.20 -6.61 5.38
CA SER A 363 -3.62 -5.23 5.62
C SER A 363 -5.13 -5.11 5.72
N LEU A 364 -5.60 -4.09 6.44
CA LEU A 364 -7.01 -3.77 6.53
C LEU A 364 -7.57 -3.31 5.19
N LEU A 365 -8.85 -3.59 4.99
CA LEU A 365 -9.64 -3.09 3.86
C LEU A 365 -10.74 -2.18 4.40
N ASN A 366 -10.95 -1.03 3.75
CA ASN A 366 -11.94 -0.02 4.08
C ASN A 366 -12.95 0.14 2.94
N THR A 367 -14.25 0.12 3.24
CA THR A 367 -15.33 0.35 2.28
C THR A 367 -16.05 1.70 2.46
N GLY A 368 -15.50 2.62 3.23
CA GLY A 368 -16.12 3.90 3.59
C GLY A 368 -17.05 3.79 4.81
N ARG A 369 -17.59 2.60 5.09
CA ARG A 369 -18.42 2.33 6.26
C ARG A 369 -17.92 1.18 7.12
N TYR A 370 -17.29 0.18 6.50
CA TYR A 370 -16.88 -1.04 7.17
C TYR A 370 -15.39 -1.28 7.03
N LEU A 371 -14.81 -1.88 8.05
CA LEU A 371 -13.42 -2.33 8.08
C LEU A 371 -13.39 -3.86 8.09
N TYR A 372 -12.63 -4.45 7.20
CA TYR A 372 -12.42 -5.90 7.13
C TYR A 372 -11.01 -6.21 7.60
N CYS A 373 -10.91 -7.01 8.67
CA CYS A 373 -9.66 -7.38 9.33
C CYS A 373 -9.42 -8.88 9.17
N PHE A 374 -8.45 -9.26 8.34
CA PHE A 374 -8.16 -10.65 7.97
C PHE A 374 -7.01 -11.20 8.82
N ASN A 375 -7.22 -12.26 9.60
CA ASN A 375 -6.18 -12.83 10.43
C ASN A 375 -5.51 -14.07 9.83
N GLN A 376 -4.38 -14.48 10.41
CA GLN A 376 -3.57 -15.62 9.95
C GLN A 376 -4.21 -16.99 10.22
N ALA A 377 -5.31 -17.06 10.97
CA ALA A 377 -6.09 -18.28 11.20
C ALA A 377 -7.27 -18.43 10.22
N GLY A 378 -7.52 -17.45 9.33
CA GLY A 378 -8.64 -17.46 8.39
C GLY A 378 -9.90 -16.78 8.91
N VAL A 379 -9.83 -16.15 10.07
CA VAL A 379 -10.96 -15.38 10.60
C VAL A 379 -10.91 -13.96 10.10
N THR A 380 -12.03 -13.48 9.55
CA THR A 380 -12.22 -12.09 9.18
C THR A 380 -13.21 -11.43 10.14
N THR A 381 -12.78 -10.40 10.83
CA THR A 381 -13.66 -9.56 11.66
C THR A 381 -14.07 -8.34 10.85
N VAL A 382 -15.39 -8.10 10.77
CA VAL A 382 -15.96 -6.90 10.14
C VAL A 382 -16.35 -5.93 11.23
N LEU A 383 -15.82 -4.71 11.18
CA LEU A 383 -16.09 -3.64 12.12
C LEU A 383 -16.89 -2.52 11.47
N ASP A 384 -17.73 -1.85 12.25
CA ASP A 384 -18.24 -0.53 11.90
C ASP A 384 -17.11 0.51 12.02
N SER A 385 -17.03 1.41 11.05
CA SER A 385 -16.02 2.48 11.09
C SER A 385 -16.59 3.70 11.82
N GLY A 386 -16.34 3.79 13.09
CA GLY A 386 -16.84 4.90 13.91
C GLY A 386 -15.92 5.18 15.08
N ASP A 387 -16.34 6.16 15.88
CA ASP A 387 -15.66 6.52 17.13
C ASP A 387 -15.95 5.51 18.25
N GLU A 388 -16.85 4.57 18.02
CA GLU A 388 -17.13 3.45 18.93
C GLU A 388 -16.70 2.14 18.29
N PHE A 389 -16.07 1.29 19.07
CA PHE A 389 -15.68 -0.04 18.61
C PHE A 389 -16.92 -0.96 18.53
N LYS A 390 -17.25 -1.43 17.36
CA LYS A 390 -18.38 -2.32 17.12
C LYS A 390 -18.04 -3.41 16.12
N VAL A 391 -18.11 -4.67 16.57
CA VAL A 391 -18.02 -5.85 15.71
C VAL A 391 -19.39 -6.11 15.08
N LEU A 392 -19.46 -6.20 13.77
CA LEU A 392 -20.69 -6.47 13.00
C LEU A 392 -20.82 -7.95 12.65
N ALA A 393 -19.69 -8.57 12.27
CA ALA A 393 -19.66 -9.98 11.88
C ALA A 393 -18.27 -10.58 12.11
N THR A 394 -18.24 -11.90 12.18
CA THR A 394 -17.02 -12.71 12.22
C THR A 394 -17.21 -13.88 11.25
N ASN A 395 -16.33 -13.98 10.26
CA ASN A 395 -16.39 -14.97 9.19
C ASN A 395 -15.16 -15.87 9.26
N SER A 396 -15.27 -17.12 8.83
CA SER A 396 -14.13 -18.05 8.84
C SER A 396 -14.00 -18.77 7.51
N LEU A 397 -12.75 -18.90 7.05
CA LEU A 397 -12.33 -19.73 5.93
C LEU A 397 -11.32 -20.78 6.41
N ASN A 398 -11.23 -21.90 5.71
CA ASN A 398 -10.46 -23.08 6.14
C ASN A 398 -8.94 -22.87 6.16
N SER A 399 -8.43 -21.74 5.72
CA SER A 399 -6.99 -21.45 5.69
C SER A 399 -6.75 -19.97 5.96
N GLY A 400 -5.64 -19.67 6.61
CA GLY A 400 -5.32 -18.31 7.08
C GLY A 400 -4.91 -17.34 5.98
N CYS A 401 -5.08 -16.04 6.25
CA CYS A 401 -4.73 -14.96 5.35
C CYS A 401 -3.36 -14.35 5.69
N MET A 402 -2.45 -14.35 4.70
CA MET A 402 -1.21 -13.55 4.70
C MET A 402 -1.33 -12.40 3.69
N ALA A 403 -1.98 -12.65 2.56
CA ALA A 403 -2.26 -11.69 1.51
C ALA A 403 -3.39 -10.74 1.91
N SER A 404 -3.28 -9.47 1.49
CA SER A 404 -4.38 -8.51 1.60
C SER A 404 -5.41 -8.75 0.50
N ALA A 405 -6.68 -8.52 0.82
CA ALA A 405 -7.78 -8.75 -0.10
C ALA A 405 -7.83 -7.71 -1.24
N ALA A 406 -8.50 -8.08 -2.33
CA ALA A 406 -8.84 -7.18 -3.44
C ALA A 406 -10.36 -7.00 -3.55
N VAL A 407 -10.79 -5.89 -4.17
CA VAL A 407 -12.20 -5.56 -4.37
C VAL A 407 -12.45 -5.14 -5.81
N VAL A 408 -13.50 -5.68 -6.42
CA VAL A 408 -13.98 -5.26 -7.75
C VAL A 408 -15.50 -5.13 -7.70
N GLY A 409 -16.01 -3.92 -7.90
CA GLY A 409 -17.41 -3.62 -7.69
C GLY A 409 -17.85 -3.97 -6.27
N ASN A 410 -18.79 -4.90 -6.13
CA ASN A 410 -19.25 -5.42 -4.84
C ASN A 410 -18.69 -6.82 -4.51
N THR A 411 -17.64 -7.22 -5.21
CA THR A 411 -17.00 -8.53 -5.06
C THR A 411 -15.74 -8.42 -4.21
N LEU A 412 -15.62 -9.28 -3.21
CA LEU A 412 -14.42 -9.42 -2.39
C LEU A 412 -13.61 -10.64 -2.84
N ILE A 413 -12.34 -10.45 -3.16
CA ILE A 413 -11.39 -11.51 -3.53
C ILE A 413 -10.43 -11.72 -2.37
N ILE A 414 -10.49 -12.88 -1.74
CA ILE A 414 -9.66 -13.25 -0.59
C ILE A 414 -8.68 -14.33 -1.04
N ARG A 415 -7.38 -14.10 -0.80
CA ARG A 415 -6.36 -15.13 -0.92
C ARG A 415 -5.95 -15.60 0.47
N THR A 416 -6.14 -16.88 0.73
CA THR A 416 -5.61 -17.58 1.90
C THR A 416 -4.28 -18.26 1.54
N LYS A 417 -3.65 -18.96 2.48
CA LYS A 417 -2.41 -19.73 2.25
C LYS A 417 -2.58 -20.86 1.23
N LYS A 418 -3.82 -21.28 0.94
CA LYS A 418 -4.10 -22.43 0.06
C LYS A 418 -5.07 -22.13 -1.08
N CYS A 419 -5.91 -21.15 -0.92
CA CYS A 419 -7.02 -20.94 -1.85
C CYS A 419 -7.27 -19.45 -2.11
N ILE A 420 -7.87 -19.21 -3.27
CA ILE A 420 -8.45 -17.91 -3.63
C ILE A 420 -9.97 -18.08 -3.62
N TYR A 421 -10.66 -17.12 -3.05
CA TYR A 421 -12.12 -17.11 -2.92
C TYR A 421 -12.70 -15.86 -3.55
N ARG A 422 -13.85 -16.02 -4.21
CA ARG A 422 -14.73 -14.92 -4.61
C ARG A 422 -15.93 -14.93 -3.69
N ILE A 423 -16.12 -13.79 -2.97
CA ILE A 423 -17.20 -13.58 -2.01
C ILE A 423 -18.11 -12.46 -2.53
N GLU A 424 -19.42 -12.71 -2.53
CA GLU A 424 -20.44 -11.75 -2.97
C GLU A 424 -21.68 -11.84 -2.07
N ASN A 425 -22.55 -10.80 -2.12
CA ASN A 425 -23.89 -10.85 -1.49
C ASN A 425 -24.84 -11.73 -2.27
#